data_07dfce1d1ec864c9f7575b494252480d
#
_entry.id   07dfce1d1ec864c9f7575b494252480d
#
_cell.length_a   1.000
_cell.length_b   1.000
_cell.length_c   1.000
_cell.angle_alpha   90.00
_cell.angle_beta   90.00
_cell.angle_gamma   90.00
#
_symmetry.space_group_name_H-M   'P 1'
#
loop_
_entity.id
_entity.type
_entity.pdbx_description
1 polymer ?
#
loop_
_entity_poly.entity_id
_entity_poly.type
_entity_poly.pdbx_seq_one_letter_code
_entity_poly.pdbx_strand_id
1 'polypeptide(L)'
;MQRVLMTLMGHRSLSAGSRRTARTGPRLHAIALAISFGAALVAPGAAHALGLADVYEAALGHDPVFAAAAKQKEADDANVAIGRSYLLPNVSANYSRYRDVTGTTYFGQPQGDVSIHQVYGAYSGGVSLRQSLINFEGMARYRYGKATALAGDATFDDRKEELLVRVLGAYTDTVFAQEQLLLATAQKKAFDEQFAGNEAMFRNGEGTRTDILETKSKAELAQADVADARDSLDNAAHTLEALTGLPASLDVAGLDRLKDNYQPALPSPLNFDEWRDIALENNAQLIAERHSVDAAGQQVKIVKAGFYPRVDLVASIGKSQSSTVETIGQRSLTKAIGVEITIPLYSGGLVQASSQQAQANYERAELELQDKTDKVLLDVRKQYNVCVSSLTRINALRSAVESATLQITATQKSVQAGMRTNLDVLTATQQLYQAKRDLARARYQYLLAELQLKRAAGTLTPQDLYEIAQWFVPSAQFANAASSRPLIH
;
A
#
# COMPACT_ATOMS: atom_id res chain seq x y z
N MET A 1 -1.44 -35.83 -5.16
CA MET A 1 -2.46 -36.69 -5.78
C MET A 1 -2.94 -36.08 -7.09
N GLN A 2 -2.01 -35.97 -8.04
CA GLN A 2 -2.26 -35.45 -9.38
C GLN A 2 -1.61 -36.43 -10.36
N ARG A 3 -2.33 -37.44 -10.80
CA ARG A 3 -1.99 -38.38 -11.87
C ARG A 3 -2.98 -39.57 -11.79
N VAL A 4 -4.22 -39.41 -12.22
CA VAL A 4 -5.11 -40.50 -12.70
C VAL A 4 -6.34 -39.80 -13.30
N LEU A 5 -6.20 -39.21 -14.48
CA LEU A 5 -7.36 -38.87 -15.35
C LEU A 5 -6.87 -38.57 -16.76
N MET A 6 -6.20 -39.59 -17.36
CA MET A 6 -5.86 -39.53 -18.77
C MET A 6 -5.65 -40.95 -19.29
N THR A 7 -6.74 -41.67 -19.54
CA THR A 7 -6.77 -42.84 -20.40
C THR A 7 -8.24 -43.31 -20.49
N LEU A 8 -8.96 -42.89 -21.51
CA LEU A 8 -10.14 -43.56 -22.06
C LEU A 8 -10.82 -42.62 -23.07
N MET A 9 -10.23 -42.50 -24.26
CA MET A 9 -10.94 -42.31 -25.51
C MET A 9 -10.04 -42.83 -26.65
N GLY A 10 -10.22 -44.12 -26.95
CA GLY A 10 -9.62 -44.79 -28.08
C GLY A 10 -10.51 -44.66 -29.29
N HIS A 11 -9.87 -44.37 -30.39
CA HIS A 11 -10.13 -44.66 -31.77
C HIS A 11 -11.48 -45.21 -32.24
N ARG A 12 -12.08 -44.55 -33.24
CA ARG A 12 -12.49 -45.21 -34.49
C ARG A 12 -12.50 -44.20 -35.63
N SER A 13 -11.64 -44.47 -36.60
CA SER A 13 -11.63 -43.97 -37.97
C SER A 13 -12.71 -44.66 -38.82
N LEU A 14 -13.26 -43.96 -39.82
CA LEU A 14 -13.75 -44.46 -41.15
C LEU A 14 -14.15 -43.19 -41.95
N SER A 15 -13.41 -42.80 -42.88
CA SER A 15 -13.28 -42.99 -44.35
C SER A 15 -14.47 -42.53 -45.19
N ALA A 16 -14.11 -41.57 -46.07
CA ALA A 16 -14.45 -41.39 -47.47
C ALA A 16 -15.86 -41.02 -47.92
N GLY A 17 -15.93 -40.00 -48.78
CA GLY A 17 -17.04 -39.76 -49.68
C GLY A 17 -17.06 -38.39 -50.35
N SER A 18 -16.36 -38.26 -51.43
CA SER A 18 -16.33 -37.10 -52.34
C SER A 18 -17.73 -36.72 -52.87
N ARG A 19 -17.96 -35.41 -53.06
CA ARG A 19 -18.49 -34.86 -54.32
C ARG A 19 -18.44 -33.36 -54.43
N ARG A 20 -17.88 -32.89 -55.53
CA ARG A 20 -17.79 -31.51 -55.97
C ARG A 20 -19.17 -30.90 -56.25
N THR A 21 -19.37 -29.64 -55.92
CA THR A 21 -20.04 -28.67 -56.79
C THR A 21 -19.48 -27.29 -56.56
N ALA A 22 -19.07 -26.68 -57.66
CA ALA A 22 -18.62 -25.30 -57.73
C ALA A 22 -19.82 -24.34 -57.73
N ARG A 23 -19.63 -23.14 -57.09
CA ARG A 23 -20.18 -21.88 -57.65
C ARG A 23 -19.60 -20.66 -56.97
N THR A 24 -18.87 -19.89 -57.77
CA THR A 24 -18.81 -18.43 -57.93
C THR A 24 -18.68 -17.56 -56.68
N GLY A 25 -17.56 -16.87 -56.65
CA GLY A 25 -17.17 -15.83 -55.68
C GLY A 25 -17.92 -14.50 -55.80
N PRO A 26 -17.50 -13.52 -55.02
CA PRO A 26 -16.78 -12.41 -55.61
C PRO A 26 -15.51 -11.95 -54.84
N ARG A 27 -14.61 -11.50 -55.63
CA ARG A 27 -13.45 -10.63 -55.52
C ARG A 27 -13.12 -10.08 -54.11
N LEU A 28 -12.09 -10.66 -53.51
CA LEU A 28 -11.31 -10.03 -52.45
C LEU A 28 -10.36 -9.02 -53.07
N HIS A 29 -10.54 -7.73 -52.69
CA HIS A 29 -9.56 -6.70 -52.95
C HIS A 29 -8.38 -6.94 -52.01
N ALA A 30 -7.24 -7.25 -52.57
CA ALA A 30 -5.97 -7.27 -51.89
C ALA A 30 -5.60 -5.83 -51.55
N ILE A 31 -5.75 -5.42 -50.27
CA ILE A 31 -5.13 -4.22 -49.71
C ILE A 31 -3.72 -4.64 -49.28
N ALA A 32 -2.74 -4.34 -50.12
CA ALA A 32 -1.35 -4.38 -49.77
C ALA A 32 -1.09 -3.27 -48.72
N LEU A 33 -1.02 -3.65 -47.44
CA LEU A 33 -0.57 -2.75 -46.38
C LEU A 33 0.96 -2.66 -46.48
N ALA A 34 1.46 -1.58 -47.10
CA ALA A 34 2.85 -1.22 -47.08
C ALA A 34 3.23 -0.90 -45.62
N ILE A 35 3.98 -1.80 -44.99
CA ILE A 35 4.65 -1.53 -43.73
C ILE A 35 5.81 -0.56 -44.04
N SER A 36 5.51 0.73 -44.00
CA SER A 36 6.52 1.78 -43.91
C SER A 36 7.15 1.68 -42.51
N PHE A 37 8.33 1.08 -42.45
CA PHE A 37 9.22 1.12 -41.30
C PHE A 37 9.69 2.58 -41.17
N GLY A 38 8.85 3.40 -40.56
CA GLY A 38 9.23 4.72 -40.10
C GLY A 38 10.26 4.53 -38.99
N ALA A 39 11.53 4.77 -39.31
CA ALA A 39 12.55 5.03 -38.31
C ALA A 39 12.06 6.23 -37.51
N ALA A 40 11.42 5.98 -36.35
CA ALA A 40 11.23 6.97 -35.34
C ALA A 40 12.64 7.40 -34.93
N LEU A 41 13.08 8.58 -35.39
CA LEU A 41 14.16 9.33 -34.76
C LEU A 41 13.75 9.41 -33.28
N VAL A 42 14.42 8.59 -32.48
CA VAL A 42 14.51 8.82 -31.03
C VAL A 42 15.26 10.14 -30.91
N ALA A 43 14.53 11.24 -30.91
CA ALA A 43 15.07 12.49 -30.40
C ALA A 43 15.64 12.13 -29.01
N PRO A 44 16.91 12.55 -28.71
CA PRO A 44 17.38 12.43 -27.34
C PRO A 44 16.35 13.19 -26.51
N GLY A 45 15.52 12.45 -25.77
CA GLY A 45 14.57 13.02 -24.83
C GLY A 45 15.40 13.93 -23.95
N ALA A 46 15.09 15.22 -23.96
CA ALA A 46 15.59 16.11 -22.94
C ALA A 46 15.37 15.36 -21.62
N ALA A 47 16.47 15.10 -20.89
CA ALA A 47 16.38 14.54 -19.57
C ALA A 47 15.53 15.52 -18.75
N HIS A 48 14.23 15.27 -18.68
CA HIS A 48 13.35 16.00 -17.80
C HIS A 48 13.78 15.60 -16.39
N ALA A 49 14.14 16.60 -15.59
CA ALA A 49 14.33 16.40 -14.18
C ALA A 49 13.07 15.69 -13.64
N LEU A 50 13.27 14.61 -12.89
CA LEU A 50 12.17 13.87 -12.27
C LEU A 50 11.54 14.75 -11.17
N GLY A 51 10.40 15.32 -11.49
CA GLY A 51 9.62 16.10 -10.55
C GLY A 51 8.90 15.23 -9.52
N LEU A 52 8.55 15.81 -8.37
CA LEU A 52 7.77 15.13 -7.33
C LEU A 52 6.44 14.54 -7.87
N ALA A 53 5.80 15.25 -8.81
CA ALA A 53 4.57 14.78 -9.44
C ALA A 53 4.80 13.51 -10.29
N ASP A 54 5.88 13.49 -11.08
CA ASP A 54 6.22 12.34 -11.93
C ASP A 54 6.55 11.10 -11.09
N VAL A 55 7.22 11.30 -9.96
CA VAL A 55 7.54 10.25 -8.98
C VAL A 55 6.27 9.68 -8.35
N TYR A 56 5.29 10.52 -8.04
CA TYR A 56 4.00 10.04 -7.52
C TYR A 56 3.23 9.21 -8.55
N GLU A 57 3.18 9.66 -9.80
CA GLU A 57 2.53 8.93 -10.89
C GLU A 57 3.20 7.56 -11.14
N ALA A 58 4.52 7.52 -11.10
CA ALA A 58 5.27 6.27 -11.21
C ALA A 58 4.97 5.32 -10.03
N ALA A 59 4.92 5.84 -8.80
CA ALA A 59 4.62 5.05 -7.60
C ALA A 59 3.20 4.48 -7.62
N LEU A 60 2.20 5.22 -8.11
CA LEU A 60 0.84 4.71 -8.29
C LEU A 60 0.77 3.45 -9.16
N GLY A 61 1.63 3.37 -10.18
CA GLY A 61 1.69 2.23 -11.09
C GLY A 61 2.56 1.07 -10.61
N HIS A 62 3.50 1.32 -9.72
CA HIS A 62 4.54 0.34 -9.37
C HIS A 62 4.49 -0.15 -7.92
N ASP A 63 4.04 0.66 -6.96
CA ASP A 63 4.12 0.29 -5.54
C ASP A 63 3.31 -0.97 -5.19
N PRO A 64 3.97 -2.08 -4.79
CA PRO A 64 3.28 -3.32 -4.48
C PRO A 64 2.39 -3.24 -3.25
N VAL A 65 2.69 -2.33 -2.30
CA VAL A 65 1.89 -2.12 -1.08
C VAL A 65 0.55 -1.49 -1.44
N PHE A 66 0.57 -0.49 -2.33
CA PHE A 66 -0.65 0.14 -2.84
C PHE A 66 -1.47 -0.82 -3.71
N ALA A 67 -0.81 -1.57 -4.62
CA ALA A 67 -1.47 -2.58 -5.45
C ALA A 67 -2.11 -3.68 -4.60
N ALA A 68 -1.45 -4.13 -3.52
CA ALA A 68 -2.02 -5.10 -2.58
C ALA A 68 -3.25 -4.53 -1.85
N ALA A 69 -3.21 -3.25 -1.44
CA ALA A 69 -4.35 -2.59 -0.81
C ALA A 69 -5.56 -2.49 -1.75
N ALA A 70 -5.34 -2.23 -3.05
CA ALA A 70 -6.40 -2.22 -4.05
C ALA A 70 -7.05 -3.61 -4.20
N LYS A 71 -6.25 -4.69 -4.16
CA LYS A 71 -6.78 -6.06 -4.18
C LYS A 71 -7.50 -6.45 -2.90
N GLN A 72 -7.04 -5.95 -1.75
CA GLN A 72 -7.74 -6.13 -0.49
C GLN A 72 -9.13 -5.47 -0.53
N LYS A 73 -9.22 -4.24 -1.06
CA LYS A 73 -10.52 -3.57 -1.27
C LYS A 73 -11.46 -4.40 -2.15
N GLU A 74 -11.00 -4.95 -3.27
CA GLU A 74 -11.82 -5.83 -4.13
C GLU A 74 -12.32 -7.06 -3.34
N ALA A 75 -11.49 -7.62 -2.46
CA ALA A 75 -11.86 -8.75 -1.59
C ALA A 75 -12.90 -8.34 -0.54
N ASP A 76 -12.75 -7.15 0.05
CA ASP A 76 -13.69 -6.63 1.05
C ASP A 76 -15.04 -6.27 0.42
N ASP A 77 -15.07 -5.70 -0.78
CA ASP A 77 -16.28 -5.43 -1.56
C ASP A 77 -17.07 -6.71 -1.85
N ALA A 78 -16.39 -7.83 -2.07
CA ALA A 78 -17.03 -9.13 -2.30
C ALA A 78 -17.86 -9.62 -1.10
N ASN A 79 -17.58 -9.15 0.12
CA ASN A 79 -18.35 -9.52 1.32
C ASN A 79 -19.82 -9.12 1.25
N VAL A 80 -20.14 -8.05 0.49
CA VAL A 80 -21.53 -7.65 0.23
C VAL A 80 -22.27 -8.73 -0.55
N ALA A 81 -21.65 -9.25 -1.61
CA ALA A 81 -22.22 -10.32 -2.44
C ALA A 81 -22.31 -11.64 -1.66
N ILE A 82 -21.28 -11.98 -0.88
CA ILE A 82 -21.27 -13.15 0.02
C ILE A 82 -22.40 -13.04 1.03
N GLY A 83 -22.54 -11.92 1.72
CA GLY A 83 -23.63 -11.70 2.66
C GLY A 83 -25.01 -11.79 2.01
N ARG A 84 -25.15 -11.22 0.80
CA ARG A 84 -26.40 -11.27 0.02
C ARG A 84 -26.77 -12.69 -0.42
N SER A 85 -25.79 -13.56 -0.68
CA SER A 85 -26.03 -14.94 -1.12
C SER A 85 -26.88 -15.76 -0.15
N TYR A 86 -26.82 -15.44 1.16
CA TYR A 86 -27.65 -16.09 2.19
C TYR A 86 -29.15 -15.74 2.10
N LEU A 87 -29.49 -14.72 1.33
CA LEU A 87 -30.86 -14.29 1.06
C LEU A 87 -31.38 -14.71 -0.31
N LEU A 88 -30.51 -15.21 -1.19
CA LEU A 88 -30.83 -15.62 -2.56
C LEU A 88 -31.17 -17.11 -2.63
N PRO A 89 -31.84 -17.56 -3.72
CA PRO A 89 -32.09 -18.98 -3.95
C PRO A 89 -30.79 -19.76 -4.08
N ASN A 90 -30.69 -20.86 -3.35
CA ASN A 90 -29.63 -21.85 -3.54
C ASN A 90 -30.17 -23.00 -4.37
N VAL A 91 -29.54 -23.30 -5.51
CA VAL A 91 -29.88 -24.42 -6.37
C VAL A 91 -28.73 -25.40 -6.38
N SER A 92 -29.01 -26.65 -6.03
CA SER A 92 -28.01 -27.72 -6.06
C SER A 92 -28.50 -28.91 -6.88
N ALA A 93 -27.57 -29.60 -7.53
CA ALA A 93 -27.83 -30.86 -8.22
C ALA A 93 -26.93 -31.94 -7.61
N ASN A 94 -27.52 -33.11 -7.38
CA ASN A 94 -26.78 -34.26 -6.90
C ASN A 94 -27.03 -35.47 -7.79
N TYR A 95 -26.02 -36.31 -7.97
CA TYR A 95 -26.15 -37.62 -8.60
C TYR A 95 -25.24 -38.59 -7.86
N SER A 96 -25.82 -39.75 -7.53
CA SER A 96 -25.08 -40.83 -6.92
C SER A 96 -25.47 -42.17 -7.56
N ARG A 97 -24.47 -43.05 -7.69
CA ARG A 97 -24.69 -44.41 -8.20
C ARG A 97 -23.85 -45.35 -7.33
N TYR A 98 -24.55 -46.38 -6.83
CA TYR A 98 -23.94 -47.39 -5.97
C TYR A 98 -24.06 -48.75 -6.60
N ARG A 99 -23.15 -49.62 -6.30
CA ARG A 99 -23.24 -51.07 -6.50
C ARG A 99 -23.14 -51.68 -5.13
N ASP A 100 -24.26 -52.16 -4.66
CA ASP A 100 -24.38 -52.70 -3.32
C ASP A 100 -24.25 -54.22 -3.38
N VAL A 101 -23.55 -54.77 -2.40
CA VAL A 101 -23.44 -56.20 -2.15
C VAL A 101 -24.00 -56.42 -0.75
N THR A 102 -25.16 -57.02 -0.69
CA THR A 102 -25.84 -57.25 0.58
C THR A 102 -25.95 -58.76 0.85
N GLY A 103 -25.48 -59.18 2.02
CA GLY A 103 -25.74 -60.53 2.58
C GLY A 103 -26.78 -60.41 3.67
N THR A 104 -27.95 -61.00 3.47
CA THR A 104 -29.02 -61.02 4.48
C THR A 104 -29.22 -62.44 4.95
N THR A 105 -29.15 -62.67 6.26
CA THR A 105 -29.40 -63.98 6.85
C THR A 105 -30.70 -63.89 7.64
N TYR A 106 -31.67 -64.72 7.26
CA TYR A 106 -32.98 -64.88 7.93
C TYR A 106 -32.82 -66.01 8.92
N PHE A 107 -33.03 -65.72 10.20
CA PHE A 107 -32.95 -66.70 11.32
C PHE A 107 -34.32 -67.30 11.61
N GLY A 108 -34.34 -68.55 12.11
CA GLY A 108 -35.52 -69.16 12.60
C GLY A 108 -36.55 -69.63 11.53
N GLN A 109 -36.14 -69.82 10.33
CA GLN A 109 -36.96 -70.40 9.28
C GLN A 109 -37.13 -71.92 9.52
N PRO A 110 -38.25 -72.58 9.15
CA PRO A 110 -38.47 -74.01 9.34
C PRO A 110 -37.42 -74.90 8.70
N GLN A 111 -36.65 -74.37 7.74
CA GLN A 111 -35.57 -75.07 7.01
C GLN A 111 -34.16 -74.71 7.47
N GLY A 112 -34.03 -74.00 8.60
CA GLY A 112 -32.78 -73.43 9.10
C GLY A 112 -32.50 -72.02 8.61
N ASP A 113 -31.39 -71.43 9.05
CA ASP A 113 -31.00 -70.07 8.65
C ASP A 113 -30.71 -69.99 7.17
N VAL A 114 -31.36 -69.07 6.49
CA VAL A 114 -31.24 -68.84 5.04
C VAL A 114 -30.46 -67.56 4.81
N SER A 115 -29.27 -67.68 4.18
CA SER A 115 -28.45 -66.54 3.77
C SER A 115 -28.57 -66.26 2.30
N ILE A 116 -28.97 -65.04 1.92
CA ILE A 116 -29.11 -64.60 0.54
C ILE A 116 -28.08 -63.53 0.29
N HIS A 117 -27.24 -63.71 -0.72
CA HIS A 117 -26.30 -62.70 -1.19
C HIS A 117 -26.82 -62.07 -2.51
N GLN A 118 -26.94 -60.77 -2.49
CA GLN A 118 -27.40 -60.00 -3.66
C GLN A 118 -26.41 -58.90 -4.05
N VAL A 119 -26.24 -58.77 -5.35
CA VAL A 119 -25.50 -57.66 -5.98
C VAL A 119 -26.50 -56.87 -6.79
N TYR A 120 -26.70 -55.60 -6.43
CA TYR A 120 -27.61 -54.72 -7.17
C TYR A 120 -27.03 -53.34 -7.37
N GLY A 121 -27.57 -52.61 -8.35
CA GLY A 121 -27.19 -51.22 -8.63
C GLY A 121 -28.31 -50.27 -8.24
N ALA A 122 -27.95 -49.23 -7.50
CA ALA A 122 -28.85 -48.14 -7.17
C ALA A 122 -28.31 -46.84 -7.76
N TYR A 123 -29.17 -45.96 -8.23
CA TYR A 123 -28.79 -44.58 -8.52
C TYR A 123 -29.86 -43.63 -7.99
N SER A 124 -29.43 -42.46 -7.59
CA SER A 124 -30.32 -41.34 -7.31
C SER A 124 -29.71 -40.06 -7.93
N GLY A 125 -30.54 -39.21 -8.42
CA GLY A 125 -30.13 -37.91 -8.92
C GLY A 125 -31.28 -36.92 -8.88
N GLY A 126 -30.98 -35.68 -8.57
CA GLY A 126 -32.01 -34.67 -8.45
C GLY A 126 -31.47 -33.26 -8.46
N VAL A 127 -32.40 -32.33 -8.55
CA VAL A 127 -32.14 -30.89 -8.39
C VAL A 127 -33.03 -30.42 -7.22
N SER A 128 -32.44 -29.64 -6.32
CA SER A 128 -33.14 -29.00 -5.22
C SER A 128 -32.90 -27.50 -5.25
N LEU A 129 -33.93 -26.74 -4.89
CA LEU A 129 -33.92 -25.31 -4.69
C LEU A 129 -34.34 -25.03 -3.24
N ARG A 130 -33.58 -24.19 -2.56
CA ARG A 130 -33.90 -23.64 -1.24
C ARG A 130 -33.82 -22.11 -1.31
N GLN A 131 -34.92 -21.45 -1.01
CA GLN A 131 -35.02 -19.99 -0.90
C GLN A 131 -35.44 -19.60 0.50
N SER A 132 -34.62 -18.87 1.23
CA SER A 132 -34.97 -18.30 2.50
C SER A 132 -36.04 -17.22 2.36
N LEU A 133 -37.16 -17.38 3.01
CA LEU A 133 -38.26 -16.39 3.08
C LEU A 133 -38.12 -15.49 4.30
N ILE A 134 -37.81 -16.11 5.49
CA ILE A 134 -37.49 -15.40 6.72
C ILE A 134 -36.20 -15.99 7.27
N ASN A 135 -35.15 -15.20 7.27
CA ASN A 135 -33.81 -15.59 7.72
C ASN A 135 -33.09 -14.41 8.37
N PHE A 136 -33.21 -14.33 9.70
CA PHE A 136 -32.58 -13.27 10.49
C PHE A 136 -31.06 -13.35 10.43
N GLU A 137 -30.49 -14.56 10.36
CA GLU A 137 -29.05 -14.77 10.17
C GLU A 137 -28.58 -14.22 8.82
N GLY A 138 -29.25 -14.56 7.73
CA GLY A 138 -28.93 -14.08 6.39
C GLY A 138 -28.99 -12.55 6.29
N MET A 139 -29.99 -11.93 6.95
CA MET A 139 -30.10 -10.48 6.99
C MET A 139 -28.94 -9.83 7.78
N ALA A 140 -28.54 -10.41 8.90
CA ALA A 140 -27.41 -9.94 9.69
C ALA A 140 -26.09 -10.15 8.95
N ARG A 141 -25.90 -11.28 8.24
CA ARG A 141 -24.73 -11.54 7.37
C ARG A 141 -24.64 -10.56 6.22
N TYR A 142 -25.73 -10.16 5.60
CA TYR A 142 -25.74 -9.13 4.58
C TYR A 142 -25.29 -7.76 5.13
N ARG A 143 -25.76 -7.39 6.33
CA ARG A 143 -25.34 -6.15 7.00
C ARG A 143 -23.89 -6.20 7.44
N TYR A 144 -23.44 -7.35 7.94
CA TYR A 144 -22.04 -7.60 8.26
C TYR A 144 -21.15 -7.39 7.02
N GLY A 145 -21.51 -8.00 5.88
CA GLY A 145 -20.77 -7.83 4.65
C GLY A 145 -20.70 -6.37 4.16
N LYS A 146 -21.78 -5.60 4.36
CA LYS A 146 -21.77 -4.16 4.07
C LYS A 146 -20.84 -3.38 5.00
N ALA A 147 -20.86 -3.66 6.30
CA ALA A 147 -19.99 -2.97 7.25
C ALA A 147 -18.51 -3.30 6.97
N THR A 148 -18.20 -4.56 6.63
CA THR A 148 -16.85 -4.98 6.24
C THR A 148 -16.38 -4.29 4.97
N ALA A 149 -17.24 -4.17 3.95
CA ALA A 149 -16.89 -3.46 2.72
C ALA A 149 -16.61 -1.97 2.98
N LEU A 150 -17.43 -1.30 3.79
CA LEU A 150 -17.21 0.10 4.17
C LEU A 150 -15.91 0.30 4.99
N ALA A 151 -15.58 -0.66 5.87
CA ALA A 151 -14.29 -0.65 6.57
C ALA A 151 -13.12 -0.81 5.59
N GLY A 152 -13.27 -1.69 4.59
CA GLY A 152 -12.30 -1.87 3.51
C GLY A 152 -12.11 -0.61 2.65
N ASP A 153 -13.19 0.10 2.31
CA ASP A 153 -13.15 1.37 1.60
C ASP A 153 -12.33 2.40 2.37
N ALA A 154 -12.64 2.61 3.64
CA ALA A 154 -11.92 3.57 4.48
C ALA A 154 -10.45 3.15 4.71
N THR A 155 -10.17 1.85 4.83
CA THR A 155 -8.79 1.35 4.91
C THR A 155 -8.02 1.64 3.63
N PHE A 156 -8.65 1.51 2.47
CA PHE A 156 -8.02 1.83 1.19
C PHE A 156 -7.76 3.33 1.04
N ASP A 157 -8.64 4.19 1.56
CA ASP A 157 -8.42 5.64 1.58
C ASP A 157 -7.21 6.00 2.46
N ASP A 158 -7.04 5.40 3.65
CA ASP A 158 -5.80 5.55 4.46
C ASP A 158 -4.55 5.10 3.67
N ARG A 159 -4.62 4.02 2.88
CA ARG A 159 -3.49 3.56 2.05
C ARG A 159 -3.14 4.51 0.91
N LYS A 160 -4.12 5.20 0.33
CA LYS A 160 -3.87 6.28 -0.65
C LYS A 160 -3.12 7.45 0.00
N GLU A 161 -3.58 7.89 1.17
CA GLU A 161 -2.92 8.95 1.92
C GLU A 161 -1.52 8.55 2.38
N GLU A 162 -1.33 7.28 2.80
CA GLU A 162 -0.02 6.73 3.15
C GLU A 162 0.95 6.76 1.97
N LEU A 163 0.49 6.43 0.76
CA LEU A 163 1.32 6.48 -0.44
C LEU A 163 1.83 7.90 -0.70
N LEU A 164 0.97 8.91 -0.59
CA LEU A 164 1.36 10.32 -0.75
C LEU A 164 2.50 10.71 0.22
N VAL A 165 2.37 10.34 1.50
CA VAL A 165 3.40 10.62 2.51
C VAL A 165 4.68 9.85 2.24
N ARG A 166 4.61 8.58 1.82
CA ARG A 166 5.79 7.76 1.49
C ARG A 166 6.53 8.30 0.27
N VAL A 167 5.79 8.74 -0.75
CA VAL A 167 6.37 9.35 -1.96
C VAL A 167 7.10 10.63 -1.61
N LEU A 168 6.45 11.55 -0.88
CA LEU A 168 7.12 12.78 -0.45
C LEU A 168 8.34 12.48 0.43
N GLY A 169 8.21 11.54 1.37
CA GLY A 169 9.32 11.13 2.23
C GLY A 169 10.52 10.63 1.44
N ALA A 170 10.34 9.62 0.59
CA ALA A 170 11.41 9.07 -0.24
C ALA A 170 12.04 10.11 -1.18
N TYR A 171 11.21 10.96 -1.78
CA TYR A 171 11.68 12.04 -2.66
C TYR A 171 12.52 13.07 -1.89
N THR A 172 12.00 13.58 -0.78
CA THR A 172 12.71 14.59 0.04
C THR A 172 13.96 14.04 0.70
N ASP A 173 13.98 12.76 1.11
CA ASP A 173 15.17 12.11 1.65
C ASP A 173 16.26 11.99 0.59
N THR A 174 15.90 11.66 -0.66
CA THR A 174 16.86 11.57 -1.77
C THR A 174 17.43 12.96 -2.12
N VAL A 175 16.57 13.98 -2.24
CA VAL A 175 17.01 15.35 -2.52
C VAL A 175 17.87 15.91 -1.38
N PHE A 176 17.51 15.62 -0.13
CA PHE A 176 18.31 16.01 1.04
C PHE A 176 19.67 15.30 1.06
N ALA A 177 19.74 14.01 0.77
CA ALA A 177 21.00 13.26 0.70
C ALA A 177 21.90 13.81 -0.42
N GLN A 178 21.34 14.19 -1.57
CA GLN A 178 22.07 14.88 -2.62
C GLN A 178 22.64 16.23 -2.14
N GLU A 179 21.84 17.03 -1.45
CA GLU A 179 22.28 18.31 -0.90
C GLU A 179 23.37 18.11 0.18
N GLN A 180 23.26 17.08 1.01
CA GLN A 180 24.31 16.68 1.96
C GLN A 180 25.64 16.36 1.26
N LEU A 181 25.60 15.58 0.17
CA LEU A 181 26.81 15.25 -0.60
C LEU A 181 27.45 16.49 -1.19
N LEU A 182 26.64 17.42 -1.73
CA LEU A 182 27.16 18.70 -2.26
C LEU A 182 27.81 19.54 -1.15
N LEU A 183 27.17 19.63 0.03
CA LEU A 183 27.71 20.38 1.17
C LEU A 183 28.98 19.73 1.72
N ALA A 184 29.02 18.40 1.88
CA ALA A 184 30.21 17.68 2.34
C ALA A 184 31.39 17.83 1.35
N THR A 185 31.13 17.75 0.06
CA THR A 185 32.13 17.96 -1.00
C THR A 185 32.67 19.39 -0.98
N ALA A 186 31.80 20.39 -0.81
CA ALA A 186 32.19 21.78 -0.69
C ALA A 186 32.99 22.05 0.59
N GLN A 187 32.62 21.42 1.71
CA GLN A 187 33.39 21.51 2.97
C GLN A 187 34.77 20.91 2.83
N LYS A 188 34.84 19.69 2.24
CA LYS A 188 36.12 19.05 1.98
C LYS A 188 37.04 19.95 1.10
N LYS A 189 36.47 20.47 0.00
CA LYS A 189 37.24 21.39 -0.87
C LYS A 189 37.77 22.60 -0.10
N ALA A 190 36.98 23.20 0.78
CA ALA A 190 37.43 24.33 1.59
C ALA A 190 38.56 23.94 2.55
N PHE A 191 38.56 22.75 3.13
CA PHE A 191 39.66 22.28 3.97
C PHE A 191 40.90 21.89 3.16
N ASP A 192 40.74 21.31 1.96
CA ASP A 192 41.88 21.03 1.05
C ASP A 192 42.59 22.33 0.60
N GLU A 193 41.83 23.37 0.23
CA GLU A 193 42.36 24.68 -0.12
C GLU A 193 43.12 25.31 1.06
N GLN A 194 42.60 25.17 2.27
CA GLN A 194 43.23 25.66 3.50
C GLN A 194 44.49 24.87 3.85
N PHE A 195 44.47 23.54 3.66
CA PHE A 195 45.64 22.69 3.82
C PHE A 195 46.77 23.08 2.88
N ALA A 196 46.46 23.26 1.59
CA ALA A 196 47.45 23.71 0.59
C ALA A 196 48.01 25.09 0.91
N GLY A 197 47.16 26.01 1.43
CA GLY A 197 47.60 27.33 1.89
C GLY A 197 48.56 27.25 3.07
N ASN A 198 48.26 26.43 4.08
CA ASN A 198 49.11 26.25 5.27
C ASN A 198 50.44 25.57 4.94
N GLU A 199 50.46 24.62 3.96
CA GLU A 199 51.71 24.05 3.47
C GLU A 199 52.59 25.10 2.76
N ALA A 200 51.99 26.01 1.97
CA ALA A 200 52.71 27.09 1.31
C ALA A 200 53.27 28.09 2.33
N MET A 201 52.51 28.51 3.34
CA MET A 201 52.96 29.37 4.41
C MET A 201 54.13 28.76 5.19
N PHE A 202 54.05 27.48 5.57
CA PHE A 202 55.13 26.79 6.27
C PHE A 202 56.42 26.72 5.47
N ARG A 203 56.31 26.43 4.15
CA ARG A 203 57.50 26.46 3.24
C ARG A 203 58.15 27.82 3.18
N ASN A 204 57.39 28.88 3.33
CA ASN A 204 57.89 30.27 3.37
C ASN A 204 58.37 30.71 4.78
N GLY A 205 58.24 29.85 5.80
CA GLY A 205 58.62 30.16 7.18
C GLY A 205 57.60 30.98 7.98
N GLU A 206 56.38 31.14 7.47
CA GLU A 206 55.32 31.97 8.03
C GLU A 206 54.26 31.17 8.83
N GLY A 207 54.28 29.82 8.76
CA GLY A 207 53.33 28.94 9.40
C GLY A 207 53.95 27.95 10.36
N THR A 208 53.10 27.21 11.08
CA THR A 208 53.54 26.16 12.02
C THR A 208 53.22 24.74 11.47
N ARG A 209 54.00 23.75 11.92
CA ARG A 209 53.72 22.35 11.59
C ARG A 209 52.40 21.88 12.18
N THR A 210 51.97 22.48 13.30
CA THR A 210 50.71 22.21 13.95
C THR A 210 49.53 22.58 13.04
N ASP A 211 49.58 23.77 12.41
CA ASP A 211 48.54 24.23 11.46
C ASP A 211 48.35 23.27 10.29
N ILE A 212 49.45 22.71 9.75
CA ILE A 212 49.40 21.71 8.70
C ILE A 212 48.71 20.45 9.16
N LEU A 213 49.09 19.92 10.34
CA LEU A 213 48.53 18.67 10.89
C LEU A 213 47.05 18.80 11.25
N GLU A 214 46.62 19.93 11.84
CA GLU A 214 45.23 20.22 12.16
C GLU A 214 44.37 20.30 10.90
N THR A 215 44.84 21.04 9.88
CA THR A 215 44.09 21.18 8.63
C THR A 215 44.02 19.87 7.87
N LYS A 216 45.11 19.10 7.85
CA LYS A 216 45.16 17.76 7.26
C LYS A 216 44.14 16.84 7.91
N SER A 217 44.11 16.81 9.26
CA SER A 217 43.13 16.01 10.00
C SER A 217 41.70 16.39 9.65
N LYS A 218 41.38 17.68 9.53
CA LYS A 218 40.04 18.15 9.14
C LYS A 218 39.70 17.77 7.69
N ALA A 219 40.65 17.84 6.77
CA ALA A 219 40.45 17.43 5.37
C ALA A 219 40.20 15.91 5.25
N GLU A 220 40.91 15.09 6.04
CA GLU A 220 40.73 13.64 6.08
C GLU A 220 39.36 13.25 6.70
N LEU A 221 38.95 13.92 7.78
CA LEU A 221 37.61 13.74 8.34
C LEU A 221 36.51 14.15 7.35
N ALA A 222 36.69 15.28 6.66
CA ALA A 222 35.74 15.70 5.63
C ALA A 222 35.68 14.73 4.44
N GLN A 223 36.77 14.00 4.13
CA GLN A 223 36.73 12.92 3.15
C GLN A 223 35.86 11.73 3.60
N ALA A 224 35.88 11.40 4.90
CA ALA A 224 34.97 10.39 5.46
C ALA A 224 33.50 10.87 5.40
N ASP A 225 33.26 12.15 5.76
CA ASP A 225 31.92 12.75 5.64
C ASP A 225 31.35 12.68 4.19
N VAL A 226 32.22 12.84 3.17
CA VAL A 226 31.83 12.67 1.76
C VAL A 226 31.48 11.23 1.43
N ALA A 227 32.20 10.24 1.98
CA ALA A 227 31.89 8.84 1.78
C ALA A 227 30.53 8.50 2.41
N ASP A 228 30.29 8.89 3.66
CA ASP A 228 29.01 8.68 4.36
C ASP A 228 27.83 9.35 3.64
N ALA A 229 28.06 10.54 3.09
CA ALA A 229 27.05 11.25 2.30
C ALA A 229 26.72 10.55 0.97
N ARG A 230 27.72 9.90 0.34
CA ARG A 230 27.49 9.09 -0.87
C ARG A 230 26.68 7.85 -0.57
N ASP A 231 27.03 7.14 0.49
CA ASP A 231 26.29 5.95 0.92
C ASP A 231 24.84 6.29 1.29
N SER A 232 24.64 7.45 1.95
CA SER A 232 23.31 7.96 2.27
C SER A 232 22.49 8.26 1.01
N LEU A 233 23.13 8.85 -0.02
CA LEU A 233 22.46 9.13 -1.30
C LEU A 233 22.11 7.86 -2.05
N ASP A 234 23.02 6.90 -2.11
CA ASP A 234 22.79 5.60 -2.75
C ASP A 234 21.60 4.86 -2.11
N ASN A 235 21.58 4.79 -0.78
CA ASN A 235 20.49 4.17 -0.04
C ASN A 235 19.14 4.88 -0.28
N ALA A 236 19.12 6.21 -0.30
CA ALA A 236 17.91 6.98 -0.56
C ALA A 236 17.41 6.79 -2.00
N ALA A 237 18.33 6.77 -2.98
CA ALA A 237 18.01 6.53 -4.38
C ALA A 237 17.42 5.13 -4.61
N HIS A 238 17.98 4.09 -3.99
CA HIS A 238 17.41 2.74 -4.06
C HIS A 238 16.06 2.61 -3.34
N THR A 239 15.83 3.38 -2.28
CA THR A 239 14.52 3.45 -1.64
C THR A 239 13.47 4.06 -2.57
N LEU A 240 13.84 5.12 -3.30
CA LEU A 240 12.99 5.75 -4.30
C LEU A 240 12.73 4.82 -5.49
N GLU A 241 13.77 4.11 -5.98
CA GLU A 241 13.65 3.07 -7.02
C GLU A 241 12.66 1.98 -6.61
N ALA A 242 12.78 1.45 -5.40
CA ALA A 242 11.88 0.41 -4.90
C ALA A 242 10.41 0.86 -4.87
N LEU A 243 10.16 2.14 -4.63
CA LEU A 243 8.82 2.71 -4.58
C LEU A 243 8.24 2.99 -5.98
N THR A 244 9.09 3.43 -6.92
CA THR A 244 8.65 3.93 -8.23
C THR A 244 8.92 2.98 -9.40
N GLY A 245 9.82 2.00 -9.22
CA GLY A 245 10.33 1.15 -10.31
C GLY A 245 11.25 1.89 -11.30
N LEU A 246 11.54 3.16 -11.05
CA LEU A 246 12.48 3.94 -11.86
C LEU A 246 13.90 3.62 -11.40
N PRO A 247 14.86 3.29 -12.32
CA PRO A 247 16.21 2.90 -11.91
C PRO A 247 16.90 4.02 -11.12
N ALA A 248 17.58 3.68 -10.02
CA ALA A 248 18.36 4.61 -9.19
C ALA A 248 19.48 5.33 -9.96
N SER A 249 19.94 4.74 -11.07
CA SER A 249 20.92 5.33 -11.98
C SER A 249 20.35 6.45 -12.86
N LEU A 250 19.03 6.63 -12.92
CA LEU A 250 18.44 7.79 -13.58
C LEU A 250 18.75 9.02 -12.72
N ASP A 251 19.89 9.62 -13.05
CA ASP A 251 20.31 10.97 -12.69
C ASP A 251 19.66 11.53 -11.41
N VAL A 252 20.11 11.05 -10.25
CA VAL A 252 19.85 11.76 -8.98
C VAL A 252 20.25 13.23 -9.13
N ALA A 253 21.18 13.56 -10.04
CA ALA A 253 21.49 14.92 -10.46
C ALA A 253 20.32 15.65 -11.14
N GLY A 254 19.32 14.91 -11.65
CA GLY A 254 18.13 15.44 -12.31
C GLY A 254 16.93 15.67 -11.39
N LEU A 255 16.98 15.31 -10.09
CA LEU A 255 15.87 15.60 -9.19
C LEU A 255 15.70 17.10 -8.96
N ASP A 256 14.45 17.53 -8.94
CA ASP A 256 14.10 18.91 -8.63
C ASP A 256 14.48 19.25 -7.18
N ARG A 257 15.03 20.43 -6.97
CA ARG A 257 15.45 20.92 -5.65
C ARG A 257 14.47 21.97 -5.12
N LEU A 258 14.34 22.01 -3.79
CA LEU A 258 13.50 22.99 -3.13
C LEU A 258 14.07 24.42 -3.36
N LYS A 259 13.23 25.34 -3.76
CA LYS A 259 13.60 26.77 -3.97
C LYS A 259 14.21 27.36 -2.71
N ASP A 260 15.28 28.16 -2.86
CA ASP A 260 15.95 28.82 -1.73
C ASP A 260 15.02 29.80 -0.99
N ASN A 261 14.09 30.41 -1.71
CA ASN A 261 13.10 31.35 -1.18
C ASN A 261 11.85 30.68 -0.61
N TYR A 262 11.81 29.33 -0.53
CA TYR A 262 10.70 28.65 0.10
C TYR A 262 10.54 29.12 1.56
N GLN A 263 9.33 29.55 1.90
CA GLN A 263 8.96 29.95 3.24
C GLN A 263 7.80 29.08 3.71
N PRO A 264 7.98 28.31 4.78
CA PRO A 264 6.90 27.54 5.36
C PRO A 264 5.82 28.47 5.92
N ALA A 265 4.56 28.05 5.78
CA ALA A 265 3.40 28.77 6.29
C ALA A 265 2.95 28.16 7.63
N LEU A 266 2.19 28.92 8.42
CA LEU A 266 1.50 28.34 9.58
C LEU A 266 0.41 27.36 9.10
N PRO A 267 0.19 26.25 9.80
CA PRO A 267 -0.90 25.34 9.44
C PRO A 267 -2.24 26.05 9.50
N SER A 268 -3.10 25.80 8.54
CA SER A 268 -4.46 26.34 8.50
C SER A 268 -5.45 25.18 8.65
N PRO A 269 -6.30 25.18 9.66
CA PRO A 269 -6.51 26.20 10.71
C PRO A 269 -5.37 26.37 11.70
N LEU A 270 -5.33 27.54 12.37
CA LEU A 270 -4.29 27.88 13.36
C LEU A 270 -4.51 27.23 14.73
N ASN A 271 -5.74 26.79 15.00
CA ASN A 271 -6.13 26.25 16.29
C ASN A 271 -6.03 24.72 16.25
N PHE A 272 -5.38 24.14 17.26
CA PHE A 272 -5.30 22.69 17.42
C PHE A 272 -6.67 22.04 17.60
N ASP A 273 -7.60 22.67 18.33
CA ASP A 273 -8.92 22.08 18.59
C ASP A 273 -9.72 21.88 17.29
N GLU A 274 -9.56 22.77 16.31
CA GLU A 274 -10.15 22.60 14.98
C GLU A 274 -9.54 21.39 14.24
N TRP A 275 -8.22 21.20 14.31
CA TRP A 275 -7.57 20.01 13.76
C TRP A 275 -8.02 18.72 14.41
N ARG A 276 -8.22 18.73 15.74
CA ARG A 276 -8.78 17.61 16.49
C ARG A 276 -10.18 17.24 15.97
N ASP A 277 -11.05 18.24 15.84
CA ASP A 277 -12.43 18.02 15.44
C ASP A 277 -12.52 17.51 13.99
N ILE A 278 -11.71 18.08 13.08
CA ILE A 278 -11.56 17.58 11.70
C ILE A 278 -11.09 16.12 11.68
N ALA A 279 -10.08 15.78 12.48
CA ALA A 279 -9.54 14.44 12.55
C ALA A 279 -10.58 13.42 13.07
N LEU A 280 -11.34 13.78 14.11
CA LEU A 280 -12.39 12.93 14.64
C LEU A 280 -13.47 12.62 13.59
N GLU A 281 -13.73 13.54 12.67
CA GLU A 281 -14.76 13.36 11.63
C GLU A 281 -14.23 12.64 10.39
N ASN A 282 -13.03 13.01 9.91
CA ASN A 282 -12.57 12.66 8.56
C ASN A 282 -11.44 11.61 8.53
N ASN A 283 -10.78 11.31 9.65
CA ASN A 283 -9.64 10.38 9.63
C ASN A 283 -10.06 8.98 9.15
N ALA A 284 -9.47 8.54 8.04
CA ALA A 284 -9.82 7.29 7.37
C ALA A 284 -9.66 6.05 8.28
N GLN A 285 -8.65 6.04 9.17
CA GLN A 285 -8.44 4.95 10.11
C GLN A 285 -9.57 4.88 11.16
N LEU A 286 -10.06 6.03 11.64
CA LEU A 286 -11.20 6.08 12.56
C LEU A 286 -12.50 5.66 11.90
N ILE A 287 -12.70 6.04 10.63
CA ILE A 287 -13.88 5.62 9.85
C ILE A 287 -13.84 4.10 9.65
N ALA A 288 -12.69 3.52 9.29
CA ALA A 288 -12.51 2.09 9.15
C ALA A 288 -12.84 1.35 10.45
N GLU A 289 -12.33 1.83 11.58
CA GLU A 289 -12.54 1.20 12.89
C GLU A 289 -14.00 1.28 13.34
N ARG A 290 -14.71 2.41 13.08
CA ARG A 290 -16.16 2.53 13.34
C ARG A 290 -16.95 1.47 12.58
N HIS A 291 -16.61 1.26 11.29
CA HIS A 291 -17.27 0.21 10.51
C HIS A 291 -16.89 -1.20 10.96
N SER A 292 -15.68 -1.38 11.51
CA SER A 292 -15.28 -2.66 12.15
C SER A 292 -16.10 -2.94 13.42
N VAL A 293 -16.38 -1.93 14.23
CA VAL A 293 -17.29 -2.02 15.37
C VAL A 293 -18.71 -2.38 14.89
N ASP A 294 -19.20 -1.74 13.84
CA ASP A 294 -20.49 -2.07 13.24
C ASP A 294 -20.55 -3.53 12.78
N ALA A 295 -19.49 -4.01 12.11
CA ALA A 295 -19.37 -5.40 11.68
C ALA A 295 -19.42 -6.36 12.90
N ALA A 296 -18.67 -6.07 13.96
CA ALA A 296 -18.71 -6.86 15.19
C ALA A 296 -20.12 -6.88 15.82
N GLY A 297 -20.82 -5.75 15.79
CA GLY A 297 -22.23 -5.66 16.23
C GLY A 297 -23.18 -6.51 15.38
N GLN A 298 -22.96 -6.60 14.06
CA GLN A 298 -23.74 -7.51 13.21
C GLN A 298 -23.37 -8.98 13.48
N GLN A 299 -22.10 -9.29 13.82
CA GLN A 299 -21.69 -10.64 14.20
C GLN A 299 -22.46 -11.14 15.45
N VAL A 300 -22.69 -10.27 16.44
CA VAL A 300 -23.57 -10.58 17.60
C VAL A 300 -24.96 -10.96 17.12
N LYS A 301 -25.54 -10.24 16.15
CA LYS A 301 -26.88 -10.53 15.61
C LYS A 301 -26.88 -11.81 14.79
N ILE A 302 -25.82 -12.14 14.05
CA ILE A 302 -25.68 -13.41 13.34
C ILE A 302 -25.77 -14.57 14.30
N VAL A 303 -25.04 -14.53 15.41
CA VAL A 303 -25.03 -15.59 16.40
C VAL A 303 -26.38 -15.67 17.13
N LYS A 304 -26.96 -14.54 17.56
CA LYS A 304 -28.27 -14.46 18.20
C LYS A 304 -29.42 -14.95 17.31
N ALA A 305 -29.21 -14.89 15.97
CA ALA A 305 -30.21 -15.47 15.04
C ALA A 305 -30.43 -16.98 15.22
N GLY A 306 -29.47 -17.70 15.84
CA GLY A 306 -29.62 -19.09 16.23
C GLY A 306 -30.76 -19.36 17.25
N PHE A 307 -31.32 -18.32 17.87
CA PHE A 307 -32.53 -18.45 18.71
C PHE A 307 -33.82 -18.23 17.93
N TYR A 308 -33.77 -17.71 16.71
CA TYR A 308 -34.95 -17.32 15.95
C TYR A 308 -35.37 -18.40 14.95
N PRO A 309 -36.69 -18.50 14.64
CA PRO A 309 -37.19 -19.39 13.61
C PRO A 309 -36.69 -18.94 12.23
N ARG A 310 -36.48 -19.95 11.34
CA ARG A 310 -36.21 -19.79 9.95
C ARG A 310 -37.30 -20.38 9.09
N VAL A 311 -37.66 -19.69 8.02
CA VAL A 311 -38.69 -20.14 7.06
C VAL A 311 -38.07 -20.19 5.68
N ASP A 312 -38.06 -21.38 5.07
CA ASP A 312 -37.52 -21.61 3.74
C ASP A 312 -38.62 -22.15 2.79
N LEU A 313 -38.64 -21.68 1.56
CA LEU A 313 -39.31 -22.33 0.45
C LEU A 313 -38.36 -23.40 -0.09
N VAL A 314 -38.81 -24.62 -0.17
CA VAL A 314 -38.06 -25.76 -0.71
C VAL A 314 -38.76 -26.33 -1.92
N ALA A 315 -38.05 -26.62 -2.99
CA ALA A 315 -38.56 -27.33 -4.16
C ALA A 315 -37.54 -28.36 -4.61
N SER A 316 -37.97 -29.53 -5.01
CA SER A 316 -37.08 -30.58 -5.50
C SER A 316 -37.73 -31.42 -6.61
N ILE A 317 -36.87 -31.89 -7.49
CA ILE A 317 -37.19 -32.90 -8.49
C ILE A 317 -36.07 -33.95 -8.44
N GLY A 318 -36.46 -35.22 -8.20
CA GLY A 318 -35.47 -36.29 -8.06
C GLY A 318 -35.94 -37.55 -8.77
N LYS A 319 -35.01 -38.29 -9.35
CA LYS A 319 -35.22 -39.59 -9.92
C LYS A 319 -34.30 -40.59 -9.21
N SER A 320 -34.88 -41.67 -8.76
CA SER A 320 -34.16 -42.79 -8.13
C SER A 320 -34.56 -44.13 -8.73
N GLN A 321 -33.62 -45.06 -8.67
CA GLN A 321 -33.86 -46.44 -9.01
C GLN A 321 -33.07 -47.30 -8.01
N SER A 322 -33.76 -48.26 -7.43
CA SER A 322 -33.14 -49.28 -6.58
C SER A 322 -33.82 -50.62 -6.87
N SER A 323 -33.05 -51.69 -6.75
CA SER A 323 -33.54 -53.06 -6.74
C SER A 323 -32.86 -53.77 -5.57
N THR A 324 -33.64 -54.18 -4.59
CA THR A 324 -33.20 -54.92 -3.42
C THR A 324 -33.95 -56.25 -3.28
N VAL A 325 -33.52 -57.13 -2.37
CA VAL A 325 -34.20 -58.40 -2.10
C VAL A 325 -35.65 -58.20 -1.70
N GLU A 326 -35.92 -57.13 -0.96
CA GLU A 326 -37.23 -56.86 -0.34
C GLU A 326 -38.08 -55.94 -1.20
N THR A 327 -37.51 -55.27 -2.18
CA THR A 327 -38.23 -54.39 -3.11
C THR A 327 -38.09 -54.84 -4.55
N ILE A 328 -39.21 -55.01 -5.25
CA ILE A 328 -39.27 -55.15 -6.70
C ILE A 328 -38.51 -53.95 -7.29
N GLY A 329 -37.69 -54.18 -8.31
CA GLY A 329 -36.93 -53.09 -8.97
C GLY A 329 -37.82 -51.88 -9.24
N GLN A 330 -37.60 -50.81 -8.49
CA GLN A 330 -38.46 -49.62 -8.52
C GLN A 330 -37.70 -48.43 -9.11
N ARG A 331 -38.40 -47.70 -9.95
CA ARG A 331 -37.96 -46.41 -10.46
C ARG A 331 -38.99 -45.35 -10.05
N SER A 332 -38.53 -44.32 -9.35
CA SER A 332 -39.41 -43.24 -8.95
C SER A 332 -38.95 -41.89 -9.49
N LEU A 333 -39.91 -41.02 -9.80
CA LEU A 333 -39.71 -39.60 -10.08
C LEU A 333 -40.55 -38.82 -9.08
N THR A 334 -39.86 -38.13 -8.18
CA THR A 334 -40.50 -37.34 -7.12
C THR A 334 -40.36 -35.87 -7.44
N LYS A 335 -41.44 -35.12 -7.35
CA LYS A 335 -41.45 -33.65 -7.42
C LYS A 335 -42.12 -33.16 -6.12
N ALA A 336 -41.47 -32.27 -5.42
CA ALA A 336 -41.97 -31.70 -4.19
C ALA A 336 -41.76 -30.18 -4.18
N ILE A 337 -42.73 -29.47 -3.63
CA ILE A 337 -42.61 -28.05 -3.30
C ILE A 337 -43.31 -27.86 -1.93
N GLY A 338 -42.68 -27.07 -1.08
CA GLY A 338 -43.21 -26.85 0.27
C GLY A 338 -42.51 -25.71 0.99
N VAL A 339 -43.06 -25.39 2.15
CA VAL A 339 -42.44 -24.43 3.09
C VAL A 339 -41.93 -25.22 4.28
N GLU A 340 -40.67 -25.03 4.63
CA GLU A 340 -40.03 -25.64 5.78
C GLU A 340 -39.83 -24.57 6.85
N ILE A 341 -40.30 -24.82 8.06
CA ILE A 341 -40.15 -23.94 9.24
C ILE A 341 -39.25 -24.68 10.23
N THR A 342 -38.08 -24.10 10.51
CA THR A 342 -37.16 -24.66 11.51
C THR A 342 -37.14 -23.75 12.73
N ILE A 343 -37.49 -24.29 13.90
CA ILE A 343 -37.49 -23.60 15.19
C ILE A 343 -36.53 -24.34 16.12
N PRO A 344 -35.34 -23.75 16.43
CA PRO A 344 -34.42 -24.36 17.37
C PRO A 344 -34.94 -24.21 18.80
N LEU A 345 -35.21 -25.33 19.47
CA LEU A 345 -35.73 -25.32 20.85
C LEU A 345 -34.58 -25.34 21.88
N TYR A 346 -33.57 -26.14 21.64
CA TYR A 346 -32.39 -26.25 22.50
C TYR A 346 -31.16 -26.73 21.72
N SER A 347 -30.03 -26.02 21.84
CA SER A 347 -28.79 -26.29 21.12
C SER A 347 -27.63 -26.66 22.07
N GLY A 348 -27.91 -27.28 23.22
CA GLY A 348 -26.86 -27.66 24.17
C GLY A 348 -26.07 -26.49 24.75
N GLY A 349 -26.64 -25.27 24.80
CA GLY A 349 -25.98 -24.06 25.28
C GLY A 349 -25.06 -23.37 24.23
N LEU A 350 -24.91 -23.95 23.02
CA LEU A 350 -24.03 -23.41 21.99
C LEU A 350 -24.30 -21.95 21.62
N VAL A 351 -25.57 -21.62 21.35
CA VAL A 351 -25.98 -20.26 20.97
C VAL A 351 -25.75 -19.26 22.10
N GLN A 352 -25.96 -19.65 23.34
CA GLN A 352 -25.69 -18.85 24.52
C GLN A 352 -24.20 -18.52 24.64
N ALA A 353 -23.33 -19.54 24.64
CA ALA A 353 -21.88 -19.35 24.77
C ALA A 353 -21.29 -18.57 23.61
N SER A 354 -21.70 -18.88 22.36
CA SER A 354 -21.26 -18.13 21.18
C SER A 354 -21.76 -16.69 21.20
N SER A 355 -22.95 -16.43 21.76
CA SER A 355 -23.48 -15.07 21.93
C SER A 355 -22.67 -14.25 22.94
N GLN A 356 -22.24 -14.89 24.05
CA GLN A 356 -21.34 -14.25 25.01
C GLN A 356 -19.98 -13.95 24.41
N GLN A 357 -19.41 -14.89 23.62
CA GLN A 357 -18.16 -14.69 22.90
C GLN A 357 -18.26 -13.52 21.90
N ALA A 358 -19.32 -13.50 21.09
CA ALA A 358 -19.53 -12.44 20.10
C ALA A 358 -19.72 -11.07 20.79
N GLN A 359 -20.42 -11.06 21.94
CA GLN A 359 -20.59 -9.82 22.71
C GLN A 359 -19.27 -9.31 23.27
N ALA A 360 -18.42 -10.16 23.83
CA ALA A 360 -17.10 -9.79 24.32
C ALA A 360 -16.19 -9.28 23.17
N ASN A 361 -16.29 -9.87 21.96
CA ASN A 361 -15.59 -9.38 20.78
C ASN A 361 -16.08 -8.01 20.30
N TYR A 362 -17.37 -7.73 20.42
CA TYR A 362 -17.95 -6.43 20.13
C TYR A 362 -17.42 -5.36 21.10
N GLU A 363 -17.45 -5.65 22.42
CA GLU A 363 -16.93 -4.76 23.46
C GLU A 363 -15.40 -4.53 23.28
N ARG A 364 -14.65 -5.55 22.86
CA ARG A 364 -13.24 -5.41 22.51
C ARG A 364 -13.06 -4.44 21.33
N ALA A 365 -13.87 -4.55 20.27
CA ALA A 365 -13.80 -3.65 19.11
C ALA A 365 -14.12 -2.19 19.50
N GLU A 366 -15.04 -1.95 20.43
CA GLU A 366 -15.32 -0.61 20.96
C GLU A 366 -14.10 -0.02 21.70
N LEU A 367 -13.40 -0.83 22.50
CA LEU A 367 -12.17 -0.42 23.19
C LEU A 367 -11.00 -0.20 22.21
N GLU A 368 -10.89 -1.01 21.15
CA GLU A 368 -9.91 -0.82 20.07
C GLU A 368 -10.16 0.50 19.32
N LEU A 369 -11.41 0.86 19.06
CA LEU A 369 -11.78 2.17 18.50
C LEU A 369 -11.36 3.32 19.42
N GLN A 370 -11.56 3.18 20.74
CA GLN A 370 -11.14 4.18 21.70
C GLN A 370 -9.60 4.36 21.69
N ASP A 371 -8.84 3.27 21.79
CA ASP A 371 -7.37 3.28 21.71
C ASP A 371 -6.88 3.91 20.40
N LYS A 372 -7.52 3.56 19.28
CA LYS A 372 -7.20 4.13 17.98
C LYS A 372 -7.48 5.63 17.93
N THR A 373 -8.59 6.07 18.53
CA THR A 373 -8.93 7.49 18.63
C THR A 373 -7.87 8.26 19.39
N ASP A 374 -7.45 7.75 20.54
CA ASP A 374 -6.41 8.39 21.35
C ASP A 374 -5.07 8.47 20.59
N LYS A 375 -4.68 7.40 19.86
CA LYS A 375 -3.47 7.38 19.04
C LYS A 375 -3.52 8.39 17.90
N VAL A 376 -4.64 8.49 17.19
CA VAL A 376 -4.82 9.47 16.11
C VAL A 376 -4.72 10.89 16.67
N LEU A 377 -5.37 11.19 17.79
CA LEU A 377 -5.31 12.51 18.41
C LEU A 377 -3.91 12.87 18.90
N LEU A 378 -3.16 11.91 19.43
CA LEU A 378 -1.75 12.09 19.77
C LEU A 378 -0.88 12.39 18.55
N ASP A 379 -1.13 11.69 17.41
CA ASP A 379 -0.38 11.94 16.19
C ASP A 379 -0.72 13.33 15.60
N VAL A 380 -1.99 13.72 15.55
CA VAL A 380 -2.41 15.08 15.16
C VAL A 380 -1.68 16.13 16.02
N ARG A 381 -1.67 15.94 17.34
CA ARG A 381 -0.98 16.87 18.25
C ARG A 381 0.52 16.95 17.97
N LYS A 382 1.14 15.81 17.74
CA LYS A 382 2.57 15.70 17.42
C LYS A 382 2.89 16.45 16.13
N GLN A 383 2.18 16.16 15.04
CA GLN A 383 2.44 16.77 13.74
C GLN A 383 2.15 18.29 13.76
N TYR A 384 1.07 18.70 14.40
CA TYR A 384 0.77 20.11 14.61
C TYR A 384 1.90 20.86 15.34
N ASN A 385 2.39 20.29 16.45
CA ASN A 385 3.50 20.87 17.20
C ASN A 385 4.80 20.94 16.37
N VAL A 386 5.07 19.90 15.54
CA VAL A 386 6.22 19.89 14.63
C VAL A 386 6.07 21.00 13.59
N CYS A 387 4.91 21.19 12.98
CA CYS A 387 4.68 22.27 12.03
C CYS A 387 4.91 23.65 12.64
N VAL A 388 4.34 23.92 13.82
CA VAL A 388 4.47 25.23 14.51
C VAL A 388 5.91 25.49 14.94
N SER A 389 6.59 24.50 15.53
CA SER A 389 7.97 24.66 16.01
C SER A 389 9.00 24.75 14.87
N SER A 390 8.73 24.08 13.74
CA SER A 390 9.61 24.12 12.56
C SER A 390 9.75 25.51 11.97
N LEU A 391 8.72 26.33 12.01
CA LEU A 391 8.77 27.74 11.56
C LEU A 391 9.82 28.53 12.34
N THR A 392 9.76 28.48 13.65
CA THR A 392 10.73 29.16 14.52
C THR A 392 12.14 28.61 14.29
N ARG A 393 12.26 27.28 14.20
CA ARG A 393 13.53 26.59 13.95
C ARG A 393 14.15 26.99 12.60
N ILE A 394 13.38 27.00 11.52
CA ILE A 394 13.86 27.35 10.18
C ILE A 394 14.34 28.82 10.14
N ASN A 395 13.61 29.75 10.77
CA ASN A 395 14.00 31.14 10.84
C ASN A 395 15.30 31.32 11.65
N ALA A 396 15.44 30.64 12.80
CA ALA A 396 16.65 30.67 13.59
C ALA A 396 17.86 30.10 12.82
N LEU A 397 17.67 28.96 12.13
CA LEU A 397 18.74 28.34 11.31
C LEU A 397 19.12 29.19 10.10
N ARG A 398 18.19 29.91 9.49
CA ARG A 398 18.47 30.87 8.41
C ARG A 398 19.38 31.99 8.92
N SER A 399 19.03 32.61 10.06
CA SER A 399 19.87 33.61 10.69
C SER A 399 21.24 33.07 11.13
N ALA A 400 21.30 31.82 11.58
CA ALA A 400 22.56 31.16 11.93
C ALA A 400 23.46 30.96 10.71
N VAL A 401 22.91 30.55 9.57
CA VAL A 401 23.67 30.43 8.29
C VAL A 401 24.21 31.77 7.83
N GLU A 402 23.40 32.83 7.90
CA GLU A 402 23.81 34.19 7.56
C GLU A 402 24.96 34.68 8.46
N SER A 403 24.79 34.54 9.78
CA SER A 403 25.81 34.92 10.76
C SER A 403 27.10 34.10 10.60
N ALA A 404 27.02 32.79 10.37
CA ALA A 404 28.17 31.93 10.16
C ALA A 404 28.93 32.29 8.87
N THR A 405 28.21 32.71 7.82
CA THR A 405 28.83 33.17 6.57
C THR A 405 29.64 34.45 6.76
N LEU A 406 29.11 35.41 7.50
CA LEU A 406 29.82 36.64 7.86
C LEU A 406 31.01 36.34 8.80
N GLN A 407 30.84 35.40 9.75
CA GLN A 407 31.86 34.98 10.68
C GLN A 407 33.12 34.44 9.97
N ILE A 408 32.97 33.59 8.93
CA ILE A 408 34.11 33.06 8.17
C ILE A 408 34.91 34.21 7.56
N THR A 409 34.22 35.13 6.89
CA THR A 409 34.89 36.28 6.26
C THR A 409 35.64 37.15 7.28
N ALA A 410 35.03 37.43 8.44
CA ALA A 410 35.63 38.20 9.52
C ALA A 410 36.81 37.44 10.14
N THR A 411 36.68 36.14 10.37
CA THR A 411 37.76 35.32 10.98
C THR A 411 38.98 35.22 10.03
N GLN A 412 38.75 35.02 8.71
CA GLN A 412 39.83 35.01 7.73
C GLN A 412 40.64 36.32 7.71
N LYS A 413 39.94 37.48 7.75
CA LYS A 413 40.59 38.78 7.84
C LYS A 413 41.36 38.95 9.17
N SER A 414 40.83 38.45 10.27
CA SER A 414 41.47 38.51 11.58
C SER A 414 42.71 37.60 11.66
N VAL A 415 42.72 36.46 10.99
CA VAL A 415 43.92 35.60 10.87
C VAL A 415 45.01 36.30 10.03
N GLN A 416 44.65 36.94 8.90
CA GLN A 416 45.58 37.73 8.08
C GLN A 416 46.19 38.87 8.85
N ALA A 417 45.46 39.45 9.78
CA ALA A 417 45.93 40.49 10.70
C ALA A 417 46.70 39.95 11.93
N GLY A 418 46.94 38.67 12.04
CA GLY A 418 47.63 38.02 13.18
C GLY A 418 46.86 38.01 14.49
N MET A 419 45.57 38.37 14.51
CA MET A 419 44.73 38.46 15.73
C MET A 419 44.01 37.16 16.10
N ARG A 420 43.91 36.19 15.19
CA ARG A 420 43.31 34.90 15.39
C ARG A 420 44.13 33.78 14.78
N THR A 421 43.78 32.54 15.16
CA THR A 421 44.48 31.34 14.69
C THR A 421 43.79 30.73 13.46
N ASN A 422 44.51 29.89 12.73
CA ASN A 422 43.95 29.10 11.63
C ASN A 422 42.85 28.15 12.11
N LEU A 423 42.98 27.63 13.35
CA LEU A 423 41.94 26.77 13.95
C LEU A 423 40.58 27.47 14.07
N ASP A 424 40.55 28.79 14.30
CA ASP A 424 39.32 29.57 14.32
C ASP A 424 38.62 29.56 12.96
N VAL A 425 39.36 29.64 11.85
CA VAL A 425 38.78 29.56 10.48
C VAL A 425 38.24 28.16 10.22
N LEU A 426 38.99 27.13 10.59
CA LEU A 426 38.54 25.73 10.42
C LEU A 426 37.20 25.48 11.21
N THR A 427 37.15 26.00 12.43
CA THR A 427 35.94 25.88 13.28
C THR A 427 34.76 26.65 12.70
N ALA A 428 34.98 27.90 12.26
CA ALA A 428 33.92 28.69 11.61
C ALA A 428 33.42 28.03 10.30
N THR A 429 34.32 27.44 9.52
CA THR A 429 33.98 26.69 8.30
C THR A 429 33.08 25.48 8.64
N GLN A 430 33.47 24.70 9.64
CA GLN A 430 32.68 23.55 10.09
C GLN A 430 31.28 23.98 10.58
N GLN A 431 31.20 25.08 11.36
CA GLN A 431 29.92 25.61 11.86
C GLN A 431 28.99 26.05 10.72
N LEU A 432 29.54 26.71 9.68
CA LEU A 432 28.73 27.13 8.52
C LEU A 432 28.10 25.91 7.80
N TYR A 433 28.90 24.91 7.48
CA TYR A 433 28.38 23.73 6.76
C TYR A 433 27.41 22.91 7.61
N GLN A 434 27.63 22.87 8.93
CA GLN A 434 26.68 22.29 9.87
C GLN A 434 25.35 23.07 9.86
N ALA A 435 25.38 24.39 9.97
CA ALA A 435 24.17 25.22 9.95
C ALA A 435 23.40 25.09 8.62
N LYS A 436 24.10 25.02 7.48
CA LYS A 436 23.48 24.78 6.17
C LYS A 436 22.77 23.42 6.10
N ARG A 437 23.42 22.37 6.59
CA ARG A 437 22.84 21.00 6.67
C ARG A 437 21.57 20.97 7.53
N ASP A 438 21.65 21.62 8.71
CA ASP A 438 20.52 21.65 9.65
C ASP A 438 19.36 22.46 9.10
N LEU A 439 19.61 23.56 8.37
CA LEU A 439 18.60 24.34 7.68
C LEU A 439 17.90 23.52 6.58
N ALA A 440 18.67 22.83 5.74
CA ALA A 440 18.12 21.97 4.69
C ALA A 440 17.22 20.88 5.30
N ARG A 441 17.72 20.16 6.30
CA ARG A 441 16.97 19.14 7.02
C ARG A 441 15.66 19.69 7.60
N ALA A 442 15.69 20.84 8.27
CA ALA A 442 14.52 21.44 8.89
C ALA A 442 13.44 21.81 7.87
N ARG A 443 13.82 22.24 6.65
CA ARG A 443 12.90 22.57 5.55
C ARG A 443 12.17 21.32 5.03
N TYR A 444 12.90 20.22 4.77
CA TYR A 444 12.28 18.97 4.30
C TYR A 444 11.42 18.31 5.38
N GLN A 445 11.88 18.36 6.65
CA GLN A 445 11.08 17.86 7.78
C GLN A 445 9.76 18.61 7.94
N TYR A 446 9.75 19.92 7.68
CA TYR A 446 8.51 20.70 7.71
C TYR A 446 7.51 20.22 6.62
N LEU A 447 7.96 20.06 5.38
CA LEU A 447 7.11 19.58 4.27
C LEU A 447 6.46 18.22 4.60
N LEU A 448 7.27 17.31 5.13
CA LEU A 448 6.76 16.00 5.52
C LEU A 448 5.77 16.08 6.69
N ALA A 449 6.05 16.92 7.70
CA ALA A 449 5.16 17.11 8.83
C ALA A 449 3.81 17.75 8.43
N GLU A 450 3.81 18.63 7.45
CA GLU A 450 2.59 19.24 6.90
C GLU A 450 1.66 18.17 6.26
N LEU A 451 2.22 17.30 5.41
CA LEU A 451 1.45 16.19 4.83
C LEU A 451 1.00 15.18 5.89
N GLN A 452 1.86 14.87 6.85
CA GLN A 452 1.50 13.99 7.97
C GLN A 452 0.38 14.57 8.83
N LEU A 453 0.36 15.89 9.05
CA LEU A 453 -0.73 16.57 9.76
C LEU A 453 -2.05 16.45 8.98
N LYS A 454 -2.02 16.73 7.67
CA LYS A 454 -3.21 16.58 6.80
C LYS A 454 -3.71 15.13 6.75
N ARG A 455 -2.80 14.16 6.67
CA ARG A 455 -3.15 12.73 6.76
C ARG A 455 -3.77 12.38 8.11
N ALA A 456 -3.16 12.80 9.21
CA ALA A 456 -3.69 12.54 10.55
C ALA A 456 -5.07 13.17 10.75
N ALA A 457 -5.35 14.28 10.07
CA ALA A 457 -6.65 14.93 10.05
C ALA A 457 -7.64 14.31 9.03
N GLY A 458 -7.18 13.41 8.12
CA GLY A 458 -8.02 12.83 7.07
C GLY A 458 -8.41 13.83 5.96
N THR A 459 -7.56 14.82 5.74
CA THR A 459 -7.81 15.88 4.72
C THR A 459 -6.76 15.86 3.60
N LEU A 460 -5.84 14.90 3.63
CA LEU A 460 -4.78 14.80 2.64
C LEU A 460 -5.31 14.38 1.28
N THR A 461 -5.00 15.15 0.27
CA THR A 461 -5.38 14.90 -1.13
C THR A 461 -4.15 14.89 -2.04
N PRO A 462 -4.23 14.29 -3.24
CA PRO A 462 -3.15 14.40 -4.23
C PRO A 462 -2.82 15.86 -4.61
N GLN A 463 -3.81 16.75 -4.52
CA GLN A 463 -3.63 18.17 -4.81
C GLN A 463 -2.60 18.84 -3.89
N ASP A 464 -2.55 18.41 -2.62
CA ASP A 464 -1.57 18.91 -1.65
C ASP A 464 -0.12 18.57 -2.08
N LEU A 465 0.07 17.38 -2.65
CA LEU A 465 1.38 17.00 -3.20
C LEU A 465 1.76 17.84 -4.42
N TYR A 466 0.80 18.12 -5.32
CA TYR A 466 1.05 18.97 -6.49
C TYR A 466 1.33 20.43 -6.09
N GLU A 467 0.72 20.93 -5.03
CA GLU A 467 1.02 22.27 -4.48
C GLU A 467 2.45 22.33 -3.92
N ILE A 468 2.88 21.28 -3.21
CA ILE A 468 4.26 21.17 -2.74
C ILE A 468 5.23 21.04 -3.93
N ALA A 469 4.88 20.29 -4.97
CA ALA A 469 5.71 20.11 -6.17
C ALA A 469 6.07 21.44 -6.85
N GLN A 470 5.22 22.46 -6.80
CA GLN A 470 5.49 23.79 -7.38
C GLN A 470 6.67 24.53 -6.70
N TRP A 471 7.03 24.12 -5.49
CA TRP A 471 8.18 24.67 -4.77
C TRP A 471 9.49 24.01 -5.13
N PHE A 472 9.46 22.93 -5.93
CA PHE A 472 10.63 22.27 -6.45
C PHE A 472 10.92 22.78 -7.88
N VAL A 473 12.19 22.89 -8.23
CA VAL A 473 12.64 23.36 -9.55
C VAL A 473 13.80 22.52 -10.04
N PRO A 474 13.90 22.31 -11.37
CA PRO A 474 14.98 21.55 -11.97
C PRO A 474 16.36 22.00 -11.52
N SER A 475 17.22 21.07 -11.13
CA SER A 475 18.58 21.34 -10.66
C SER A 475 19.43 22.07 -11.71
N ALA A 476 19.15 21.90 -13.00
CA ALA A 476 19.80 22.62 -14.10
C ALA A 476 19.61 24.15 -14.01
N GLN A 477 18.53 24.65 -13.43
CA GLN A 477 18.32 26.09 -13.25
C GLN A 477 19.22 26.67 -12.15
N PHE A 478 19.59 25.87 -11.13
CA PHE A 478 20.53 26.31 -10.09
C PHE A 478 21.99 26.45 -10.61
N ALA A 479 22.40 25.57 -11.50
CA ALA A 479 23.74 25.67 -12.12
C ALA A 479 23.90 26.98 -12.91
N ASN A 480 22.88 27.42 -13.61
CA ASN A 480 22.85 28.66 -14.36
C ASN A 480 22.80 29.92 -13.47
N ALA A 481 22.10 29.86 -12.35
CA ALA A 481 21.96 30.96 -11.39
C ALA A 481 23.28 31.16 -10.58
N ALA A 482 24.02 30.10 -10.31
CA ALA A 482 25.34 30.18 -9.63
C ALA A 482 26.41 30.75 -10.53
N SER A 483 26.34 30.51 -11.84
CA SER A 483 27.31 31.06 -12.84
C SER A 483 27.04 32.53 -13.18
N SER A 484 25.86 33.06 -12.90
CA SER A 484 25.47 34.43 -13.20
C SER A 484 25.67 35.44 -12.05
N ARG A 485 26.15 35.01 -10.87
CA ARG A 485 26.56 35.96 -9.83
C ARG A 485 27.93 36.56 -10.17
N PRO A 486 28.04 37.88 -10.42
CA PRO A 486 29.31 38.49 -10.65
C PRO A 486 30.20 38.33 -9.40
N LEU A 487 31.42 37.86 -9.62
CA LEU A 487 32.49 37.91 -8.62
C LEU A 487 32.67 39.37 -8.21
N ILE A 488 32.16 39.70 -7.03
CA ILE A 488 32.51 41.01 -6.42
C ILE A 488 33.98 40.88 -5.99
N HIS A 489 34.82 41.58 -6.71
CA HIS A 489 36.25 41.74 -6.43
C HIS A 489 36.50 42.51 -5.13
#